data_9398c4aaf00cc5a223c2eae7123408cd
#
_entry.id   9398c4aaf00cc5a223c2eae7123408cd
#
_cell.length_a   1.000
_cell.length_b   1.000
_cell.length_c   1.000
_cell.angle_alpha   90.00
_cell.angle_beta   90.00
_cell.angle_gamma   90.00
#
_symmetry.space_group_name_H-M   'P 1'
#
loop_
_entity.id
_entity.type
_entity.pdbx_description
1 polymer ?
#
loop_
_entity_poly.entity_id
_entity_poly.type
_entity_poly.pdbx_seq_one_letter_code
_entity_poly.pdbx_strand_id
1 'polypeptide(L)'
;MILRRFKYWLFEYHWLILLILVLVAFILWYWIRDLHYPTFLGSAVGGAIALSYFAMKQHLDEIRLFGELLSKFNTRYNEMNKQLYELRDGLDESREPTSDEKAFLYDYFNLCAEEYLYHRKGFIYPEVWYAWVNGMRIVFVNQQIQKLWYKELDTGSYYGLSRELWAKELETASHFGLKS
;
A
#
# COMPACT_ATOMS: atom_id res chain seq x y z
N MET A 1 10.64 2.87 -4.57
CA MET A 1 11.26 2.81 -3.23
C MET A 1 11.95 4.10 -2.82
N ILE A 2 12.78 4.74 -3.66
CA ILE A 2 13.53 5.99 -3.38
C ILE A 2 12.60 7.18 -3.12
N LEU A 3 11.57 7.40 -3.96
CA LEU A 3 10.59 8.49 -3.80
C LEU A 3 9.84 8.44 -2.46
N ARG A 4 9.51 7.24 -1.99
CA ARG A 4 8.79 7.03 -0.72
C ARG A 4 9.68 7.39 0.47
N ARG A 5 10.96 6.97 0.48
CA ARG A 5 11.95 7.35 1.51
C ARG A 5 12.20 8.86 1.54
N PHE A 6 12.29 9.49 0.36
CA PHE A 6 12.44 10.94 0.24
C PHE A 6 11.22 11.67 0.80
N LYS A 7 10.01 11.17 0.56
CA LYS A 7 8.77 11.74 1.07
C LYS A 7 8.70 11.69 2.60
N TYR A 8 9.01 10.54 3.23
CA TYR A 8 9.06 10.42 4.69
C TYR A 8 10.13 11.32 5.29
N TRP A 9 11.30 11.41 4.68
CA TRP A 9 12.36 12.30 5.10
C TRP A 9 11.91 13.78 5.06
N LEU A 10 11.20 14.17 4.01
CA LEU A 10 10.67 15.52 3.85
C LEU A 10 9.62 15.86 4.92
N PHE A 11 8.81 14.88 5.35
CA PHE A 11 7.85 15.04 6.45
C PHE A 11 8.51 15.06 7.83
N GLU A 12 9.53 14.27 8.04
CA GLU A 12 10.26 14.21 9.31
C GLU A 12 11.04 15.50 9.56
N TYR A 13 11.60 16.11 8.49
CA TYR A 13 12.46 17.29 8.57
C TYR A 13 11.81 18.58 8.04
N HIS A 14 10.50 18.61 7.82
CA HIS A 14 9.80 19.80 7.29
C HIS A 14 10.03 21.06 8.11
N TRP A 15 10.11 20.96 9.44
CA TRP A 15 10.38 22.07 10.34
C TRP A 15 11.82 22.62 10.19
N LEU A 16 12.81 21.75 9.90
CA LEU A 16 14.18 22.15 9.59
C LEU A 16 14.25 22.92 8.26
N ILE A 17 13.53 22.44 7.24
CA ILE A 17 13.43 23.12 5.94
C ILE A 17 12.81 24.51 6.13
N LEU A 18 11.76 24.62 6.95
CA LEU A 18 11.14 25.90 7.29
C LEU A 18 12.11 26.83 8.00
N LEU A 19 12.86 26.32 8.97
CA LEU A 19 13.85 27.09 9.71
C LEU A 19 14.98 27.58 8.79
N ILE A 20 15.44 26.76 7.86
CA ILE A 20 16.42 27.13 6.83
C ILE A 20 15.85 28.21 5.91
N LEU A 21 14.61 28.10 5.44
CA LEU A 21 13.97 29.10 4.58
C LEU A 21 13.81 30.44 5.30
N VAL A 22 13.45 30.43 6.57
CA VAL A 22 13.36 31.64 7.40
C VAL A 22 14.75 32.29 7.61
N LEU A 23 15.79 31.47 7.87
CA LEU A 23 17.16 31.96 7.99
C LEU A 23 17.68 32.53 6.67
N VAL A 24 17.43 31.90 5.54
CA VAL A 24 17.80 32.42 4.21
C VAL A 24 17.06 33.72 3.92
N ALA A 25 15.77 33.80 4.22
CA ALA A 25 15.00 35.03 4.07
C ALA A 25 15.57 36.17 4.96
N PHE A 26 16.01 35.85 6.20
CA PHE A 26 16.64 36.81 7.11
C PHE A 26 18.02 37.25 6.63
N ILE A 27 18.83 36.33 6.06
CA ILE A 27 20.15 36.66 5.48
C ILE A 27 19.98 37.54 4.23
N LEU A 28 19.05 37.18 3.33
CA LEU A 28 18.74 38.00 2.17
C LEU A 28 18.24 39.36 2.57
N TRP A 29 17.45 39.46 3.62
CA TRP A 29 17.02 40.70 4.23
C TRP A 29 18.18 41.55 4.71
N TYR A 30 19.15 40.99 5.36
CA TYR A 30 20.31 41.73 5.88
C TYR A 30 21.20 42.29 4.74
N TRP A 31 21.26 41.58 3.60
CA TRP A 31 22.11 41.95 2.46
C TRP A 31 21.44 42.90 1.45
N ILE A 32 20.11 42.84 1.32
CA ILE A 32 19.36 43.63 0.32
C ILE A 32 18.57 44.74 1.04
N ARG A 33 19.25 45.82 1.30
CA ARG A 33 18.76 46.96 2.14
C ARG A 33 17.60 47.76 1.50
N ASP A 34 17.26 47.53 0.21
CA ASP A 34 16.24 48.27 -0.56
C ASP A 34 14.93 47.50 -0.80
N LEU A 35 14.75 46.30 -0.23
CA LEU A 35 13.52 45.54 -0.40
C LEU A 35 12.41 46.09 0.51
N HIS A 36 11.18 46.24 -0.04
CA HIS A 36 9.98 46.61 0.72
C HIS A 36 9.63 45.51 1.75
N TYR A 37 10.19 45.66 2.91
CA TYR A 37 10.44 44.69 3.97
C TYR A 37 9.24 43.94 4.54
N PRO A 38 8.13 44.61 4.93
CA PRO A 38 7.06 43.90 5.65
C PRO A 38 6.29 42.94 4.76
N THR A 39 6.12 43.28 3.48
CA THR A 39 5.37 42.46 2.51
C THR A 39 6.13 41.23 2.09
N PHE A 40 7.45 41.29 1.89
CA PHE A 40 8.25 40.14 1.51
C PHE A 40 8.35 39.13 2.67
N LEU A 41 8.65 39.58 3.88
CA LEU A 41 8.69 38.69 5.06
C LEU A 41 7.32 38.06 5.35
N GLY A 42 6.26 38.86 5.28
CA GLY A 42 4.90 38.37 5.46
C GLY A 42 4.52 37.27 4.43
N SER A 43 4.88 37.49 3.16
CA SER A 43 4.65 36.52 2.08
C SER A 43 5.50 35.25 2.26
N ALA A 44 6.77 35.38 2.67
CA ALA A 44 7.64 34.22 2.90
C ALA A 44 7.14 33.35 4.07
N VAL A 45 6.79 34.01 5.20
CA VAL A 45 6.23 33.29 6.37
C VAL A 45 4.87 32.67 6.05
N GLY A 46 3.99 33.43 5.39
CA GLY A 46 2.67 32.93 4.98
C GLY A 46 2.78 31.75 4.02
N GLY A 47 3.69 31.83 3.04
CA GLY A 47 3.97 30.72 2.12
C GLY A 47 4.52 29.47 2.82
N ALA A 48 5.42 29.67 3.79
CA ALA A 48 5.98 28.57 4.59
C ALA A 48 4.90 27.86 5.43
N ILE A 49 4.02 28.64 6.08
CA ILE A 49 2.90 28.09 6.85
C ILE A 49 1.93 27.33 5.93
N ALA A 50 1.60 27.89 4.76
CA ALA A 50 0.70 27.26 3.79
C ALA A 50 1.27 25.93 3.27
N LEU A 51 2.57 25.88 2.93
CA LEU A 51 3.24 24.66 2.51
C LEU A 51 3.26 23.60 3.62
N SER A 52 3.53 23.99 4.87
CA SER A 52 3.51 23.08 6.01
C SER A 52 2.13 22.51 6.26
N TYR A 53 1.09 23.34 6.20
CA TYR A 53 -0.29 22.92 6.34
C TYR A 53 -0.68 21.95 5.22
N PHE A 54 -0.31 22.25 3.97
CA PHE A 54 -0.58 21.40 2.83
C PHE A 54 0.11 20.02 2.96
N ALA A 55 1.39 20.01 3.34
CA ALA A 55 2.14 18.79 3.56
C ALA A 55 1.52 17.92 4.67
N MET A 56 1.17 18.54 5.80
CA MET A 56 0.52 17.87 6.92
C MET A 56 -0.85 17.28 6.53
N LYS A 57 -1.66 18.07 5.83
CA LYS A 57 -2.96 17.61 5.32
C LYS A 57 -2.80 16.41 4.39
N GLN A 58 -1.87 16.47 3.44
CA GLN A 58 -1.61 15.37 2.51
C GLN A 58 -1.20 14.10 3.27
N HIS A 59 -0.38 14.22 4.31
CA HIS A 59 0.03 13.08 5.13
C HIS A 59 -1.17 12.46 5.88
N LEU A 60 -2.04 13.28 6.47
CA LEU A 60 -3.25 12.80 7.14
C LEU A 60 -4.22 12.12 6.15
N ASP A 61 -4.39 12.68 4.96
CA ASP A 61 -5.24 12.09 3.91
C ASP A 61 -4.70 10.71 3.46
N GLU A 62 -3.37 10.52 3.40
CA GLU A 62 -2.75 9.22 3.10
C GLU A 62 -2.98 8.19 4.21
N ILE A 63 -2.82 8.58 5.47
CA ILE A 63 -3.10 7.69 6.61
C ILE A 63 -4.57 7.28 6.63
N ARG A 64 -5.46 8.23 6.37
CA ARG A 64 -6.90 7.98 6.28
C ARG A 64 -7.23 7.00 5.15
N LEU A 65 -6.72 7.26 3.95
CA LEU A 65 -6.90 6.37 2.80
C LEU A 65 -6.39 4.96 3.09
N PHE A 66 -5.22 4.84 3.72
CA PHE A 66 -4.69 3.54 4.14
C PHE A 66 -5.64 2.82 5.11
N GLY A 67 -6.15 3.52 6.13
CA GLY A 67 -7.11 2.97 7.08
C GLY A 67 -8.43 2.51 6.43
N GLU A 68 -8.94 3.30 5.49
CA GLU A 68 -10.15 2.96 4.72
C GLU A 68 -9.93 1.72 3.83
N LEU A 69 -8.79 1.63 3.15
CA LEU A 69 -8.42 0.47 2.33
C LEU A 69 -8.25 -0.79 3.19
N LEU A 70 -7.52 -0.68 4.30
CA LEU A 70 -7.31 -1.78 5.23
C LEU A 70 -8.63 -2.32 5.77
N SER A 71 -9.53 -1.43 6.21
CA SER A 71 -10.86 -1.80 6.68
C SER A 71 -11.70 -2.48 5.58
N LYS A 72 -11.70 -1.91 4.37
CA LYS A 72 -12.46 -2.45 3.24
C LYS A 72 -12.00 -3.86 2.87
N PHE A 73 -10.70 -4.09 2.74
CA PHE A 73 -10.15 -5.40 2.39
C PHE A 73 -10.38 -6.44 3.48
N ASN A 74 -10.13 -6.08 4.74
CA ASN A 74 -10.39 -6.98 5.86
C ASN A 74 -11.89 -7.34 5.98
N THR A 75 -12.81 -6.41 5.74
CA THR A 75 -14.24 -6.69 5.75
C THR A 75 -14.61 -7.70 4.66
N ARG A 76 -14.16 -7.48 3.41
CA ARG A 76 -14.41 -8.43 2.31
C ARG A 76 -13.83 -9.81 2.60
N TYR A 77 -12.61 -9.87 3.13
CA TYR A 77 -12.00 -11.15 3.52
C TYR A 77 -12.80 -11.85 4.62
N ASN A 78 -13.25 -11.13 5.65
CA ASN A 78 -14.02 -11.70 6.75
C ASN A 78 -15.37 -12.28 6.27
N GLU A 79 -16.02 -11.64 5.29
CA GLU A 79 -17.25 -12.15 4.68
C GLU A 79 -17.03 -13.47 3.92
N MET A 80 -15.84 -13.65 3.35
CA MET A 80 -15.48 -14.86 2.58
C MET A 80 -14.82 -15.95 3.41
N ASN A 81 -14.22 -15.58 4.54
CA ASN A 81 -13.29 -16.41 5.30
C ASN A 81 -13.84 -17.81 5.64
N LYS A 82 -15.08 -17.88 6.16
CA LYS A 82 -15.68 -19.16 6.54
C LYS A 82 -15.78 -20.13 5.34
N GLN A 83 -16.38 -19.67 4.25
CA GLN A 83 -16.58 -20.49 3.05
C GLN A 83 -15.23 -20.84 2.41
N LEU A 84 -14.25 -19.94 2.47
CA LEU A 84 -12.91 -20.16 1.94
C LEU A 84 -12.19 -21.32 2.65
N TYR A 85 -12.28 -21.37 4.00
CA TYR A 85 -11.71 -22.48 4.77
C TYR A 85 -12.48 -23.78 4.55
N GLU A 86 -13.80 -23.75 4.46
CA GLU A 86 -14.61 -24.91 4.12
C GLU A 86 -14.23 -25.49 2.75
N LEU A 87 -14.01 -24.64 1.76
CA LEU A 87 -13.54 -25.06 0.42
C LEU A 87 -12.12 -25.62 0.47
N ARG A 88 -11.20 -24.94 1.16
CA ARG A 88 -9.82 -25.41 1.31
C ARG A 88 -9.77 -26.83 1.88
N ASP A 89 -10.58 -27.10 2.90
CA ASP A 89 -10.56 -28.37 3.62
C ASP A 89 -11.43 -29.45 2.94
N GLY A 90 -12.44 -29.05 2.16
CA GLY A 90 -13.38 -29.93 1.50
C GLY A 90 -13.03 -30.31 0.05
N LEU A 91 -12.09 -29.61 -0.59
CA LEU A 91 -11.62 -29.93 -1.93
C LEU A 91 -10.45 -30.93 -1.83
N ASP A 92 -10.67 -32.17 -2.27
CA ASP A 92 -9.63 -33.18 -2.44
C ASP A 92 -9.13 -33.23 -3.90
N GLU A 93 -8.05 -33.97 -4.13
CA GLU A 93 -7.46 -34.10 -5.47
C GLU A 93 -8.37 -34.78 -6.50
N SER A 94 -9.37 -35.54 -6.04
CA SER A 94 -10.29 -36.34 -6.90
C SER A 94 -11.48 -35.52 -7.39
N ARG A 95 -11.75 -34.35 -6.76
CA ARG A 95 -12.93 -33.54 -7.05
C ARG A 95 -12.53 -32.16 -7.59
N GLU A 96 -13.01 -31.84 -8.78
CA GLU A 96 -12.93 -30.45 -9.26
C GLU A 96 -13.96 -29.53 -8.54
N PRO A 97 -13.62 -28.25 -8.31
CA PRO A 97 -14.59 -27.30 -7.81
C PRO A 97 -15.80 -27.18 -8.73
N THR A 98 -17.00 -27.13 -8.15
CA THR A 98 -18.26 -26.85 -8.87
C THR A 98 -18.24 -25.43 -9.47
N SER A 99 -19.24 -25.12 -10.31
CA SER A 99 -19.36 -23.79 -10.91
C SER A 99 -19.50 -22.68 -9.86
N ASP A 100 -20.28 -22.91 -8.81
CA ASP A 100 -20.51 -21.94 -7.74
C ASP A 100 -19.24 -21.76 -6.87
N GLU A 101 -18.54 -22.85 -6.58
CA GLU A 101 -17.25 -22.82 -5.88
C GLU A 101 -16.17 -22.09 -6.70
N LYS A 102 -16.14 -22.31 -8.02
CA LYS A 102 -15.25 -21.58 -8.93
C LYS A 102 -15.57 -20.08 -8.93
N ALA A 103 -16.85 -19.71 -9.02
CA ALA A 103 -17.26 -18.30 -8.97
C ALA A 103 -16.80 -17.63 -7.67
N PHE A 104 -17.03 -18.29 -6.53
CA PHE A 104 -16.56 -17.80 -5.24
C PHE A 104 -15.03 -17.67 -5.16
N LEU A 105 -14.29 -18.64 -5.68
CA LEU A 105 -12.83 -18.58 -5.73
C LEU A 105 -12.33 -17.46 -6.65
N TYR A 106 -13.02 -17.18 -7.75
CA TYR A 106 -12.69 -16.02 -8.60
C TYR A 106 -12.90 -14.69 -7.89
N ASP A 107 -13.93 -14.56 -7.06
CA ASP A 107 -14.12 -13.36 -6.22
C ASP A 107 -12.99 -13.20 -5.21
N TYR A 108 -12.53 -14.30 -4.61
CA TYR A 108 -11.36 -14.29 -3.73
C TYR A 108 -10.05 -13.93 -4.48
N PHE A 109 -9.85 -14.47 -5.68
CA PHE A 109 -8.68 -14.14 -6.50
C PHE A 109 -8.67 -12.67 -6.93
N ASN A 110 -9.84 -12.12 -7.25
CA ASN A 110 -9.99 -10.70 -7.52
C ASN A 110 -9.61 -9.85 -6.28
N LEU A 111 -10.02 -10.27 -5.09
CA LEU A 111 -9.63 -9.60 -3.84
C LEU A 111 -8.09 -9.60 -3.68
N CYS A 112 -7.43 -10.75 -3.82
CA CYS A 112 -5.97 -10.88 -3.72
C CYS A 112 -5.25 -9.98 -4.76
N ALA A 113 -5.77 -9.91 -5.98
CA ALA A 113 -5.18 -9.09 -7.04
C ALA A 113 -5.40 -7.59 -6.82
N GLU A 114 -6.55 -7.18 -6.31
CA GLU A 114 -6.80 -5.80 -5.90
C GLU A 114 -5.84 -5.38 -4.77
N GLU A 115 -5.67 -6.20 -3.75
CA GLU A 115 -4.72 -5.98 -2.65
C GLU A 115 -3.29 -5.83 -3.17
N TYR A 116 -2.86 -6.70 -4.11
CA TYR A 116 -1.58 -6.58 -4.80
C TYR A 116 -1.45 -5.27 -5.57
N LEU A 117 -2.48 -4.87 -6.32
CA LEU A 117 -2.49 -3.60 -7.06
C LEU A 117 -2.24 -2.41 -6.13
N TYR A 118 -2.98 -2.34 -5.01
CA TYR A 118 -2.85 -1.25 -4.06
C TYR A 118 -1.51 -1.28 -3.31
N HIS A 119 -0.98 -2.48 -3.02
CA HIS A 119 0.38 -2.63 -2.50
C HIS A 119 1.43 -2.11 -3.50
N ARG A 120 1.36 -2.54 -4.77
CA ARG A 120 2.27 -2.09 -5.83
C ARG A 120 2.23 -0.59 -6.06
N LYS A 121 1.06 0.03 -5.90
CA LYS A 121 0.87 1.49 -5.98
C LYS A 121 1.36 2.23 -4.72
N GLY A 122 1.75 1.51 -3.67
CA GLY A 122 2.27 2.09 -2.42
C GLY A 122 1.20 2.55 -1.43
N PHE A 123 -0.07 2.21 -1.65
CA PHE A 123 -1.18 2.51 -0.72
C PHE A 123 -1.28 1.51 0.43
N ILE A 124 -0.81 0.28 0.25
CA ILE A 124 -0.73 -0.75 1.30
C ILE A 124 0.73 -0.91 1.71
N TYR A 125 0.99 -0.84 3.01
CA TYR A 125 2.33 -1.00 3.56
C TYR A 125 2.84 -2.43 3.39
N PRO A 126 4.17 -2.63 3.18
CA PRO A 126 4.76 -3.95 2.98
C PRO A 126 4.43 -4.92 4.11
N GLU A 127 4.40 -4.44 5.36
CA GLU A 127 4.11 -5.25 6.54
C GLU A 127 2.71 -5.88 6.46
N VAL A 128 1.73 -5.10 6.04
CA VAL A 128 0.34 -5.55 5.87
C VAL A 128 0.22 -6.49 4.69
N TRP A 129 0.83 -6.13 3.56
CA TRP A 129 0.81 -6.95 2.35
C TRP A 129 1.40 -8.35 2.61
N TYR A 130 2.59 -8.43 3.22
CA TYR A 130 3.22 -9.71 3.47
C TYR A 130 2.49 -10.54 4.54
N ALA A 131 1.82 -9.90 5.51
CA ALA A 131 0.91 -10.60 6.42
C ALA A 131 -0.26 -11.23 5.66
N TRP A 132 -0.87 -10.52 4.70
CA TRP A 132 -1.93 -11.05 3.85
C TRP A 132 -1.43 -12.17 2.94
N VAL A 133 -0.27 -12.02 2.28
CA VAL A 133 0.34 -13.09 1.46
C VAL A 133 0.56 -14.36 2.27
N ASN A 134 0.99 -14.25 3.53
CA ASN A 134 1.11 -15.40 4.42
C ASN A 134 -0.25 -16.04 4.74
N GLY A 135 -1.32 -15.25 4.91
CA GLY A 135 -2.70 -15.74 5.01
C GLY A 135 -3.17 -16.43 3.74
N MET A 136 -2.93 -15.83 2.57
CA MET A 136 -3.26 -16.42 1.26
C MET A 136 -2.56 -17.76 1.05
N ARG A 137 -1.31 -17.90 1.49
CA ARG A 137 -0.54 -19.16 1.42
C ARG A 137 -1.29 -20.31 2.07
N ILE A 138 -1.99 -20.09 3.19
CA ILE A 138 -2.75 -21.12 3.90
C ILE A 138 -3.88 -21.66 3.02
N VAL A 139 -4.50 -20.81 2.21
CA VAL A 139 -5.57 -21.20 1.27
C VAL A 139 -4.98 -21.93 0.06
N PHE A 140 -3.89 -21.40 -0.49
CA PHE A 140 -3.23 -21.96 -1.68
C PHE A 140 -2.41 -23.24 -1.40
N VAL A 141 -2.41 -23.77 -0.17
CA VAL A 141 -1.92 -25.12 0.12
C VAL A 141 -2.79 -26.17 -0.59
N ASN A 142 -4.10 -25.91 -0.75
CA ASN A 142 -4.98 -26.80 -1.50
C ASN A 142 -4.62 -26.78 -2.99
N GLN A 143 -4.27 -27.95 -3.53
CA GLN A 143 -3.77 -28.09 -4.90
C GLN A 143 -4.80 -27.70 -5.97
N GLN A 144 -6.10 -27.97 -5.75
CA GLN A 144 -7.15 -27.59 -6.70
C GLN A 144 -7.34 -26.08 -6.76
N ILE A 145 -7.30 -25.40 -5.60
CA ILE A 145 -7.36 -23.94 -5.53
C ILE A 145 -6.11 -23.32 -6.18
N GLN A 146 -4.93 -23.86 -5.87
CA GLN A 146 -3.66 -23.38 -6.44
C GLN A 146 -3.62 -23.54 -7.97
N LYS A 147 -4.07 -24.70 -8.48
CA LYS A 147 -4.14 -24.96 -9.92
C LYS A 147 -5.06 -23.96 -10.63
N LEU A 148 -6.22 -23.68 -10.03
CA LEU A 148 -7.15 -22.68 -10.55
C LEU A 148 -6.54 -21.28 -10.53
N TRP A 149 -5.92 -20.91 -9.42
CA TRP A 149 -5.22 -19.63 -9.29
C TRP A 149 -4.15 -19.42 -10.37
N TYR A 150 -3.29 -20.41 -10.59
CA TYR A 150 -2.26 -20.31 -11.61
C TYR A 150 -2.84 -20.21 -13.02
N LYS A 151 -3.92 -20.94 -13.32
CA LYS A 151 -4.62 -20.82 -14.59
C LYS A 151 -5.15 -19.40 -14.81
N GLU A 152 -5.69 -18.79 -13.76
CA GLU A 152 -6.21 -17.43 -13.82
C GLU A 152 -5.09 -16.39 -13.98
N LEU A 153 -3.96 -16.54 -13.28
CA LEU A 153 -2.80 -15.66 -13.46
C LEU A 153 -2.29 -15.62 -14.90
N ASP A 154 -2.38 -16.76 -15.62
CA ASP A 154 -1.94 -16.85 -17.03
C ASP A 154 -2.84 -16.05 -17.98
N THR A 155 -4.06 -15.69 -17.57
CA THR A 155 -4.96 -14.86 -18.38
C THR A 155 -4.49 -13.39 -18.50
N GLY A 156 -3.60 -12.95 -17.61
CA GLY A 156 -3.17 -11.57 -17.53
C GLY A 156 -4.21 -10.59 -16.97
N SER A 157 -5.33 -11.07 -16.45
CA SER A 157 -6.46 -10.26 -15.98
C SER A 157 -6.25 -9.63 -14.60
N TYR A 158 -5.22 -10.05 -13.85
CA TYR A 158 -5.00 -9.69 -12.45
C TYR A 158 -3.98 -8.55 -12.26
N TYR A 159 -4.23 -7.41 -12.90
CA TYR A 159 -3.47 -6.16 -12.75
C TYR A 159 -1.95 -6.30 -12.90
N GLY A 160 -1.51 -7.28 -13.72
CA GLY A 160 -0.10 -7.58 -13.97
C GLY A 160 0.56 -8.46 -12.90
N LEU A 161 -0.21 -9.07 -12.01
CA LEU A 161 0.27 -10.16 -11.16
C LEU A 161 0.43 -11.41 -12.02
N SER A 162 1.68 -11.85 -12.23
CA SER A 162 2.02 -13.10 -12.94
C SER A 162 2.41 -14.20 -11.95
N ARG A 163 2.56 -15.43 -12.43
CA ARG A 163 3.05 -16.54 -11.62
C ARG A 163 4.44 -16.27 -11.02
N GLU A 164 5.34 -15.69 -11.80
CA GLU A 164 6.70 -15.36 -11.36
C GLU A 164 6.68 -14.29 -10.26
N LEU A 165 5.84 -13.27 -10.44
CA LEU A 165 5.68 -12.22 -9.42
C LEU A 165 5.05 -12.79 -8.16
N TRP A 166 4.02 -13.64 -8.29
CA TRP A 166 3.40 -14.31 -7.15
C TRP A 166 4.39 -15.17 -6.37
N ALA A 167 5.22 -15.97 -7.05
CA ALA A 167 6.27 -16.77 -6.42
C ALA A 167 7.27 -15.89 -5.66
N LYS A 168 7.65 -14.75 -6.22
CA LYS A 168 8.54 -13.77 -5.58
C LYS A 168 7.90 -13.14 -4.34
N GLU A 169 6.60 -12.80 -4.38
CA GLU A 169 5.88 -12.27 -3.24
C GLU A 169 5.80 -13.30 -2.10
N LEU A 170 5.54 -14.57 -2.42
CA LEU A 170 5.54 -15.68 -1.45
C LEU A 170 6.91 -15.87 -0.79
N GLU A 171 7.99 -15.82 -1.56
CA GLU A 171 9.37 -15.91 -1.06
C GLU A 171 9.66 -14.73 -0.12
N THR A 172 9.36 -13.51 -0.55
CA THR A 172 9.59 -12.29 0.23
C THR A 172 8.80 -12.31 1.55
N ALA A 173 7.54 -12.73 1.50
CA ALA A 173 6.69 -12.83 2.68
C ALA A 173 7.22 -13.85 3.71
N SER A 174 7.83 -14.96 3.25
CA SER A 174 8.43 -15.97 4.15
C SER A 174 9.61 -15.42 4.95
N HIS A 175 10.39 -14.52 4.36
CA HIS A 175 11.51 -13.86 5.03
C HIS A 175 11.09 -12.69 5.93
N PHE A 176 9.93 -12.10 5.66
CA PHE A 176 9.43 -10.96 6.43
C PHE A 176 8.94 -11.38 7.83
N GLY A 177 8.29 -12.53 7.94
CA GLY A 177 7.81 -13.08 9.21
C GLY A 177 8.89 -13.63 10.15
N LEU A 178 10.14 -13.78 9.68
CA LEU A 178 11.27 -14.27 10.48
C LEU A 178 12.10 -13.14 11.15
N LYS A 179 11.77 -11.88 10.88
CA LYS A 179 12.51 -10.70 11.36
C LYS A 179 11.76 -9.87 12.40
N SER A 180 10.57 -10.30 12.80
CA SER A 180 9.76 -9.64 13.82
C SER A 180 9.89 -10.28 15.19
#